data_82f0ef8c703aa8dd764a94eb10cafbd1
#
_entry.id   82f0ef8c703aa8dd764a94eb10cafbd1
#
_cell.length_a   1.000
_cell.length_b   1.000
_cell.length_c   1.000
_cell.angle_alpha   90.00
_cell.angle_beta   90.00
_cell.angle_gamma   90.00
#
_symmetry.space_group_name_H-M   'P 1'
#
loop_
_entity.id
_entity.type
_entity.pdbx_description
1 polymer ?
#
loop_
_entity_poly.entity_id
_entity_poly.type
_entity_poly.pdbx_seq_one_letter_code
_entity_poly.pdbx_strand_id
1 'polypeptide(L)'
;MITEKEARKLGVNLPKKKRKYNNNKPIVDNVKFDSNKEARYYNELKIRQQAGEIEDFQLQPEFVLQEGFRDKTGKKHRAIKYRADFKIKHIDDSEEIIDVKGYKTNVYRIKKKLLLYKYPDINFKEVTE
;
A
#
# COMPACT_ATOMS: atom_id res chain seq x y z
N MET A 1 6.66 -13.63 -41.17
CA MET A 1 6.79 -13.36 -39.73
C MET A 1 5.60 -13.93 -38.99
N ILE A 2 5.81 -14.91 -38.12
CA ILE A 2 4.69 -15.53 -37.38
C ILE A 2 4.28 -14.62 -36.24
N THR A 3 2.96 -14.49 -36.08
CA THR A 3 2.40 -13.78 -34.91
C THR A 3 2.60 -14.62 -33.65
N GLU A 4 2.54 -13.98 -32.50
CA GLU A 4 2.60 -14.68 -31.21
C GLU A 4 1.52 -15.76 -31.08
N LYS A 5 0.34 -15.50 -31.61
CA LYS A 5 -0.79 -16.44 -31.64
C LYS A 5 -0.49 -17.65 -32.52
N GLU A 6 0.14 -17.45 -33.66
CA GLU A 6 0.53 -18.52 -34.57
C GLU A 6 1.65 -19.38 -34.00
N ALA A 7 2.62 -18.76 -33.33
CA ALA A 7 3.69 -19.46 -32.65
C ALA A 7 3.16 -20.37 -31.55
N ARG A 8 2.18 -19.94 -30.79
CA ARG A 8 1.50 -20.75 -29.76
C ARG A 8 0.77 -21.93 -30.37
N LYS A 9 0.10 -21.74 -31.51
CA LYS A 9 -0.57 -22.79 -32.25
C LYS A 9 0.41 -23.88 -32.72
N LEU A 10 1.60 -23.48 -33.08
CA LEU A 10 2.67 -24.37 -33.55
C LEU A 10 3.45 -25.01 -32.42
N GLY A 11 3.12 -24.71 -31.16
CA GLY A 11 3.83 -25.24 -30.00
C GLY A 11 5.19 -24.60 -29.77
N VAL A 12 5.45 -23.45 -30.34
CA VAL A 12 6.69 -22.72 -30.16
C VAL A 12 6.68 -21.98 -28.83
N ASN A 13 7.67 -22.27 -27.99
CA ASN A 13 7.85 -21.53 -26.74
C ASN A 13 8.45 -20.16 -27.03
N LEU A 14 7.61 -19.13 -26.89
CA LEU A 14 8.09 -17.76 -26.96
C LEU A 14 8.65 -17.33 -25.60
N PRO A 15 9.76 -16.55 -25.60
CA PRO A 15 10.24 -15.98 -24.35
C PRO A 15 9.15 -15.12 -23.74
N LYS A 16 8.86 -15.33 -22.46
CA LYS A 16 7.92 -14.48 -21.73
C LYS A 16 8.45 -13.06 -21.77
N LYS A 17 7.59 -12.10 -22.15
CA LYS A 17 7.91 -10.68 -22.01
C LYS A 17 8.29 -10.42 -20.56
N LYS A 18 9.50 -9.89 -20.34
CA LYS A 18 9.85 -9.35 -19.03
C LYS A 18 8.85 -8.27 -18.71
N ARG A 19 8.12 -8.46 -17.63
CA ARG A 19 7.23 -7.41 -17.14
C ARG A 19 8.11 -6.21 -16.76
N LYS A 20 7.67 -5.01 -17.13
CA LYS A 20 8.35 -3.76 -16.81
C LYS A 20 8.54 -3.57 -15.30
N TYR A 21 7.64 -4.17 -14.51
CA TYR A 21 7.69 -4.17 -13.05
C TYR A 21 7.63 -5.62 -12.56
N ASN A 22 8.40 -5.91 -11.51
CA ASN A 22 8.32 -7.20 -10.87
C ASN A 22 7.02 -7.28 -10.09
N ASN A 23 6.02 -7.96 -10.67
CA ASN A 23 4.68 -8.09 -10.09
C ASN A 23 4.56 -9.28 -9.14
N ASN A 24 5.68 -9.87 -8.70
CA ASN A 24 5.65 -10.92 -7.69
C ASN A 24 5.34 -10.30 -6.33
N LYS A 25 4.04 -10.15 -6.08
CA LYS A 25 3.55 -9.67 -4.79
C LYS A 25 3.50 -10.84 -3.82
N PRO A 26 4.17 -10.76 -2.68
CA PRO A 26 4.16 -11.84 -1.71
C PRO A 26 2.78 -11.99 -1.08
N ILE A 27 2.43 -13.25 -0.78
CA ILE A 27 1.19 -13.59 -0.07
C ILE A 27 1.59 -14.22 1.27
N VAL A 28 1.12 -13.64 2.37
CA VAL A 28 1.33 -14.13 3.73
C VAL A 28 -0.01 -14.15 4.44
N ASP A 29 -0.38 -15.27 5.07
CA ASP A 29 -1.66 -15.45 5.74
C ASP A 29 -2.87 -15.08 4.86
N ASN A 30 -2.81 -15.45 3.57
CA ASN A 30 -3.80 -15.13 2.55
C ASN A 30 -3.93 -13.64 2.23
N VAL A 31 -3.01 -12.80 2.71
CA VAL A 31 -2.95 -11.37 2.41
C VAL A 31 -1.89 -11.12 1.37
N LYS A 32 -2.26 -10.43 0.29
CA LYS A 32 -1.34 -10.03 -0.76
C LYS A 32 -0.75 -8.67 -0.44
N PHE A 33 0.57 -8.62 -0.31
CA PHE A 33 1.30 -7.38 -0.04
C PHE A 33 1.92 -6.82 -1.32
N ASP A 34 2.05 -5.50 -1.38
CA ASP A 34 2.60 -4.82 -2.55
C ASP A 34 4.11 -4.97 -2.66
N SER A 35 4.79 -5.33 -1.59
CA SER A 35 6.24 -5.51 -1.58
C SER A 35 6.66 -6.56 -0.56
N ASN A 36 7.90 -7.08 -0.74
CA ASN A 36 8.52 -7.97 0.24
C ASN A 36 8.80 -7.25 1.57
N LYS A 37 9.09 -5.96 1.52
CA LYS A 37 9.31 -5.14 2.71
C LYS A 37 8.05 -5.06 3.57
N GLU A 38 6.89 -4.84 2.95
CA GLU A 38 5.62 -4.84 3.67
C GLU A 38 5.32 -6.19 4.29
N ALA A 39 5.54 -7.29 3.56
CA ALA A 39 5.33 -8.64 4.07
C ALA A 39 6.24 -8.93 5.27
N ARG A 40 7.51 -8.52 5.21
CA ARG A 40 8.44 -8.67 6.34
C ARG A 40 7.99 -7.84 7.55
N TYR A 41 7.55 -6.63 7.32
CA TYR A 41 7.05 -5.75 8.39
C TYR A 41 5.79 -6.35 9.04
N TYR A 42 4.89 -6.92 8.25
CA TYR A 42 3.73 -7.62 8.76
C TYR A 42 4.13 -8.77 9.70
N ASN A 43 5.08 -9.59 9.28
CA ASN A 43 5.58 -10.69 10.12
C ASN A 43 6.22 -10.18 11.42
N GLU A 44 6.96 -9.09 11.35
CA GLU A 44 7.54 -8.43 12.52
C GLU A 44 6.47 -7.94 13.49
N LEU A 45 5.40 -7.34 12.98
CA LEU A 45 4.28 -6.89 13.81
C LEU A 45 3.58 -8.04 14.51
N LYS A 46 3.40 -9.18 13.82
CA LYS A 46 2.84 -10.39 14.42
C LYS A 46 3.70 -10.89 15.58
N ILE A 47 5.01 -10.90 15.40
CA ILE A 47 5.95 -11.31 16.46
C ILE A 47 5.86 -10.35 17.64
N ARG A 48 5.84 -9.05 17.38
CA ARG A 48 5.74 -8.03 18.43
C ARG A 48 4.41 -8.11 19.18
N GLN A 49 3.31 -8.42 18.50
CA GLN A 49 2.03 -8.62 19.12
C GLN A 49 2.02 -9.86 20.03
N GLN A 50 2.59 -10.97 19.56
CA GLN A 50 2.71 -12.19 20.36
C GLN A 50 3.59 -12.01 21.59
N ALA A 51 4.63 -11.17 21.45
CA ALA A 51 5.54 -10.84 22.57
C ALA A 51 4.92 -9.83 23.55
N GLY A 52 3.75 -9.28 23.27
CA GLY A 52 3.09 -8.29 24.11
C GLY A 52 3.68 -6.89 23.99
N GLU A 53 4.49 -6.61 22.99
CA GLU A 53 5.09 -5.29 22.77
C GLU A 53 4.10 -4.27 22.19
N ILE A 54 3.15 -4.75 21.41
CA ILE A 54 2.04 -3.96 20.88
C ILE A 54 0.72 -4.66 21.19
N GLU A 55 -0.35 -3.89 21.29
CA GLU A 55 -1.66 -4.47 21.60
C GLU A 55 -2.27 -5.11 20.37
N ASP A 56 -2.33 -4.35 19.25
CA ASP A 56 -2.94 -4.81 18.02
C ASP A 56 -2.40 -4.02 16.83
N PHE A 57 -2.72 -4.47 15.62
CA PHE A 57 -2.44 -3.72 14.42
C PHE A 57 -3.49 -4.01 13.35
N GLN A 58 -3.70 -3.04 12.48
CA GLN A 58 -4.65 -3.11 11.38
C GLN A 58 -3.90 -2.95 10.05
N LEU A 59 -4.33 -3.71 9.04
CA LEU A 59 -3.79 -3.61 7.70
C LEU A 59 -4.49 -2.50 6.92
N GLN A 60 -3.72 -1.73 6.19
CA GLN A 60 -4.19 -0.79 5.17
C GLN A 60 -5.27 0.17 5.66
N PRO A 61 -4.99 0.97 6.72
CA PRO A 61 -5.93 2.00 7.15
C PRO A 61 -6.12 3.03 6.05
N GLU A 62 -7.37 3.44 5.83
CA GLU A 62 -7.73 4.38 4.78
C GLU A 62 -8.18 5.71 5.36
N PHE A 63 -7.70 6.80 4.77
CA PHE A 63 -8.02 8.16 5.19
C PHE A 63 -8.60 8.93 4.03
N VAL A 64 -9.72 9.60 4.24
CA VAL A 64 -10.32 10.49 3.26
C VAL A 64 -9.63 11.85 3.37
N LEU A 65 -8.92 12.25 2.31
CA LEU A 65 -8.22 13.53 2.26
C LEU A 65 -9.13 14.65 1.75
N GLN A 66 -9.99 14.32 0.82
CA GLN A 66 -10.99 15.23 0.27
C GLN A 66 -12.23 14.41 -0.07
N GLU A 67 -13.39 14.89 0.39
CA GLU A 67 -14.65 14.25 0.08
C GLU A 67 -14.99 14.39 -1.41
N GLY A 68 -15.73 13.42 -1.94
CA GLY A 68 -16.29 13.55 -3.27
C GLY A 68 -17.25 14.71 -3.39
N PHE A 69 -17.32 15.33 -4.55
CA PHE A 69 -18.18 16.51 -4.75
C PHE A 69 -18.59 16.62 -6.21
N ARG A 70 -19.55 17.51 -6.47
CA ARG A 70 -19.93 17.91 -7.82
C ARG A 70 -19.49 19.34 -8.05
N ASP A 71 -18.89 19.61 -9.22
CA ASP A 71 -18.49 20.95 -9.59
C ASP A 71 -19.70 21.78 -10.12
N LYS A 72 -19.45 23.02 -10.47
CA LYS A 72 -20.46 23.95 -10.97
C LYS A 72 -21.19 23.41 -12.19
N THR A 73 -20.54 22.57 -13.02
CA THR A 73 -21.16 21.98 -14.22
C THR A 73 -21.97 20.74 -13.92
N GLY A 74 -21.98 20.27 -12.65
CA GLY A 74 -22.65 19.04 -12.24
C GLY A 74 -21.79 17.79 -12.39
N LYS A 75 -20.55 17.93 -12.81
CA LYS A 75 -19.62 16.79 -12.95
C LYS A 75 -19.22 16.28 -11.58
N LYS A 76 -19.31 14.98 -11.40
CA LYS A 76 -18.94 14.29 -10.16
C LYS A 76 -17.43 14.10 -10.08
N HIS A 77 -16.83 14.46 -8.96
CA HIS A 77 -15.44 14.20 -8.62
C HIS A 77 -15.37 13.25 -7.45
N ARG A 78 -14.56 12.20 -7.59
CA ARG A 78 -14.40 11.18 -6.55
C ARG A 78 -13.60 11.72 -5.37
N ALA A 79 -13.81 11.15 -4.19
CA ALA A 79 -12.99 11.44 -3.03
C ALA A 79 -11.52 11.12 -3.30
N ILE A 80 -10.63 11.92 -2.72
CA ILE A 80 -9.20 11.60 -2.70
C ILE A 80 -8.92 10.91 -1.37
N LYS A 81 -8.37 9.69 -1.45
CA LYS A 81 -8.08 8.88 -0.30
C LYS A 81 -6.59 8.54 -0.24
N TYR A 82 -6.09 8.37 0.97
CA TYR A 82 -4.76 7.84 1.23
C TYR A 82 -4.90 6.55 2.02
N ARG A 83 -4.21 5.51 1.57
CA ARG A 83 -4.16 4.22 2.25
C ARG A 83 -2.73 3.96 2.70
N ALA A 84 -2.54 3.92 4.02
CA ALA A 84 -1.27 3.54 4.62
C ALA A 84 -1.12 2.02 4.64
N ASP A 85 0.04 1.53 5.06
CA ASP A 85 0.28 0.10 5.09
C ASP A 85 -0.21 -0.53 6.39
N PHE A 86 0.03 0.11 7.54
CA PHE A 86 -0.33 -0.43 8.84
C PHE A 86 -0.75 0.66 9.81
N LYS A 87 -1.63 0.29 10.73
CA LYS A 87 -1.97 1.07 11.91
C LYS A 87 -1.63 0.22 13.12
N ILE A 88 -0.74 0.71 13.97
CA ILE A 88 -0.32 0.02 15.19
C ILE A 88 -1.05 0.65 16.38
N LYS A 89 -1.66 -0.20 17.22
CA LYS A 89 -2.18 0.22 18.51
C LYS A 89 -1.21 -0.23 19.58
N HIS A 90 -0.63 0.74 20.28
CA HIS A 90 0.32 0.48 21.35
C HIS A 90 -0.41 0.15 22.65
N ILE A 91 0.32 -0.42 23.61
CA ILE A 91 -0.24 -0.83 24.90
C ILE A 91 -0.76 0.37 25.71
N ASP A 92 -0.20 1.56 25.51
CA ASP A 92 -0.66 2.79 26.14
C ASP A 92 -1.86 3.45 25.43
N ASP A 93 -2.52 2.71 24.52
CA ASP A 93 -3.62 3.16 23.67
C ASP A 93 -3.25 4.18 22.59
N SER A 94 -1.99 4.58 22.46
CA SER A 94 -1.56 5.43 21.35
C SER A 94 -1.59 4.65 20.05
N GLU A 95 -1.79 5.37 18.94
CA GLU A 95 -1.82 4.79 17.61
C GLU A 95 -0.71 5.37 16.75
N GLU A 96 -0.15 4.54 15.89
CA GLU A 96 0.89 4.92 14.95
C GLU A 96 0.53 4.43 13.55
N ILE A 97 0.65 5.33 12.58
CA ILE A 97 0.39 5.00 11.17
C ILE A 97 1.71 4.77 10.46
N ILE A 98 1.85 3.62 9.85
CA ILE A 98 3.10 3.17 9.23
C ILE A 98 2.93 3.09 7.73
N ASP A 99 3.88 3.66 7.03
CA ASP A 99 4.02 3.52 5.57
C ASP A 99 5.42 2.97 5.27
N VAL A 100 5.48 1.79 4.66
CA VAL A 100 6.73 1.13 4.28
C VAL A 100 7.08 1.60 2.88
N LYS A 101 8.14 2.39 2.73
CA LYS A 101 8.49 3.02 1.47
C LYS A 101 9.81 2.53 0.90
N GLY A 102 9.78 2.15 -0.38
CA GLY A 102 10.99 2.01 -1.19
C GLY A 102 11.25 3.28 -2.00
N TYR A 103 10.24 3.76 -2.74
CA TYR A 103 10.34 4.96 -3.58
C TYR A 103 9.17 5.90 -3.30
N LYS A 104 9.47 7.19 -3.18
CA LYS A 104 8.47 8.23 -2.90
C LYS A 104 8.05 8.93 -4.19
N THR A 105 6.84 8.64 -4.67
CA THR A 105 6.27 9.31 -5.85
C THR A 105 5.80 10.72 -5.49
N ASN A 106 5.60 11.56 -6.52
CA ASN A 106 5.03 12.90 -6.31
C ASN A 106 3.60 12.82 -5.76
N VAL A 107 2.81 11.85 -6.24
CA VAL A 107 1.45 11.63 -5.74
C VAL A 107 1.47 11.28 -4.26
N TYR A 108 2.36 10.39 -3.84
CA TYR A 108 2.53 10.04 -2.42
C TYR A 108 2.86 11.27 -1.58
N ARG A 109 3.82 12.09 -2.03
CA ARG A 109 4.25 13.29 -1.29
C ARG A 109 3.10 14.27 -1.10
N ILE A 110 2.29 14.47 -2.13
CA ILE A 110 1.11 15.33 -2.06
C ILE A 110 0.09 14.77 -1.07
N LYS A 111 -0.22 13.48 -1.18
CA LYS A 111 -1.18 12.82 -0.28
C LYS A 111 -0.71 12.84 1.17
N LYS A 112 0.56 12.59 1.42
CA LYS A 112 1.15 12.68 2.76
C LYS A 112 0.99 14.09 3.34
N LYS A 113 1.29 15.10 2.56
CA LYS A 113 1.15 16.50 2.98
C LYS A 113 -0.30 16.83 3.34
N LEU A 114 -1.25 16.38 2.53
CA LEU A 114 -2.67 16.56 2.80
C LEU A 114 -3.12 15.81 4.04
N LEU A 115 -2.61 14.60 4.25
CA LEU A 115 -2.90 13.81 5.43
C LEU A 115 -2.46 14.52 6.71
N LEU A 116 -1.21 15.00 6.73
CA LEU A 116 -0.65 15.70 7.89
C LEU A 116 -1.38 17.01 8.17
N TYR A 117 -1.85 17.69 7.13
CA TYR A 117 -2.63 18.90 7.27
C TYR A 117 -4.03 18.64 7.85
N LYS A 118 -4.69 17.58 7.34
CA LYS A 118 -6.05 17.25 7.79
C LYS A 118 -6.09 16.62 9.19
N TYR A 119 -5.07 15.86 9.53
CA TYR A 119 -4.96 15.14 10.81
C TYR A 119 -3.70 15.60 11.54
N PRO A 120 -3.70 16.81 12.15
CA PRO A 120 -2.47 17.37 12.72
C PRO A 120 -1.91 16.58 13.89
N ASP A 121 -2.71 15.76 14.55
CA ASP A 121 -2.28 14.94 15.69
C ASP A 121 -1.87 13.51 15.29
N ILE A 122 -1.86 13.23 13.98
CA ILE A 122 -1.52 11.89 13.51
C ILE A 122 -0.04 11.57 13.80
N ASN A 123 0.20 10.40 14.36
CA ASN A 123 1.55 9.87 14.55
C ASN A 123 1.89 9.05 13.30
N PHE A 124 2.57 9.65 12.35
CA PHE A 124 2.90 9.07 11.06
C PHE A 124 4.38 8.75 10.97
N LYS A 125 4.69 7.52 10.55
CA LYS A 125 6.08 7.07 10.43
C LYS A 125 6.29 6.40 9.06
N GLU A 126 7.32 6.85 8.37
CA GLU A 126 7.82 6.15 7.18
C GLU A 126 8.90 5.16 7.61
N VAL A 127 8.75 3.91 7.17
CA VAL A 127 9.74 2.87 7.38
C VAL A 127 10.46 2.62 6.07
N THR A 128 11.76 2.85 6.07
CA THR A 128 12.63 2.57 4.93
C THR A 128 13.64 1.51 5.33
N GLU A 129 13.92 0.60 4.43
CA GLU A 129 15.02 -0.36 4.63
C GLU A 129 16.26 0.06 3.85
#